data_698f802f0f7f437ed3dcc15512c3977a
#
_entry.id   698f802f0f7f437ed3dcc15512c3977a
#
_cell.length_a   1.000
_cell.length_b   1.000
_cell.length_c   1.000
_cell.angle_alpha   90.00
_cell.angle_beta   90.00
_cell.angle_gamma   90.00
#
_symmetry.space_group_name_H-M   'P 1'
#
loop_
_entity.id
_entity.type
_entity.pdbx_description
1 polymer ?
#
loop_
_entity_poly.entity_id
_entity_poly.type
_entity_poly.pdbx_seq_one_letter_code
_entity_poly.pdbx_strand_id
1 'polypeptide(L)'
;LASVPYGPIYKWENDLAVRMVAITGSGAPVTHNKLLISDTSRFVFVFGTNAYGDTALDPMLIRWSSQETFTDWTPLATNSAGSLRLSRGSAIIAVKQSRQEILVWTDTTLYSLQFLGGSAGWGATLVGENISVASTNSVAYANGAAFWMGREKFYSYTGQTQTLPCDLRSYVFGNFNTFEYQQVFAGNNERFNEIWWFYVSEDSDNITDPIANKYVIYNYQDNIWYYGDMER
;
A
#
# COMPACT_ATOMS: atom_id res chain seq x y z
N LEU A 1 0.83 -8.61 14.89
CA LEU A 1 -0.02 -9.31 13.92
C LEU A 1 0.79 -9.68 12.68
N ALA A 2 0.38 -10.72 11.99
CA ALA A 2 0.91 -11.13 10.70
C ALA A 2 -0.23 -11.45 9.75
N SER A 3 0.02 -11.33 8.46
CA SER A 3 -0.95 -11.65 7.42
C SER A 3 -0.33 -12.48 6.31
N VAL A 4 -1.16 -13.32 5.71
CA VAL A 4 -0.85 -14.02 4.46
C VAL A 4 -1.84 -13.52 3.44
N PRO A 5 -1.41 -13.03 2.27
CA PRO A 5 -2.34 -12.63 1.21
C PRO A 5 -3.34 -13.74 0.92
N TYR A 6 -4.61 -13.38 0.79
CA TYR A 6 -5.74 -14.30 0.57
C TYR A 6 -6.00 -15.29 1.71
N GLY A 7 -5.52 -14.98 2.92
CA GLY A 7 -5.72 -15.79 4.13
C GLY A 7 -6.22 -14.95 5.32
N PRO A 8 -6.35 -15.57 6.51
CA PRO A 8 -6.75 -14.90 7.73
C PRO A 8 -5.61 -14.04 8.32
N ILE A 9 -5.96 -13.23 9.30
CA ILE A 9 -5.00 -12.49 10.13
C ILE A 9 -4.53 -13.43 11.24
N TYR A 10 -3.24 -13.43 11.53
CA TYR A 10 -2.63 -14.19 12.62
C TYR A 10 -2.16 -13.29 13.75
N LYS A 11 -2.33 -13.75 14.99
CA LYS A 11 -1.70 -13.15 16.16
C LYS A 11 -0.55 -14.03 16.64
N TRP A 12 0.49 -13.40 17.15
CA TRP A 12 1.58 -14.02 17.87
C TRP A 12 1.78 -13.31 19.21
N GLU A 13 1.98 -14.05 20.28
CA GLU A 13 2.08 -13.53 21.65
C GLU A 13 3.51 -13.22 22.06
N ASN A 14 4.44 -13.16 21.11
CA ASN A 14 5.86 -12.91 21.31
C ASN A 14 6.56 -13.98 22.19
N ASP A 15 6.07 -15.19 22.13
CA ASP A 15 6.65 -16.36 22.80
C ASP A 15 7.07 -17.37 21.73
N LEU A 16 8.36 -17.73 21.69
CA LEU A 16 8.93 -18.66 20.71
C LEU A 16 8.39 -20.08 20.86
N ALA A 17 7.88 -20.44 22.04
CA ALA A 17 7.23 -21.73 22.27
C ALA A 17 5.79 -21.80 21.77
N VAL A 18 5.19 -20.64 21.45
CA VAL A 18 3.78 -20.55 21.03
C VAL A 18 3.69 -20.22 19.54
N ARG A 19 2.96 -21.04 18.79
CA ARG A 19 2.73 -20.81 17.36
C ARG A 19 1.76 -19.65 17.14
N MET A 20 1.90 -18.97 16.01
CA MET A 20 0.89 -18.02 15.53
C MET A 20 -0.47 -18.70 15.40
N VAL A 21 -1.51 -17.99 15.82
CA VAL A 21 -2.91 -18.47 15.76
C VAL A 21 -3.73 -17.52 14.92
N ALA A 22 -4.55 -18.06 14.01
CA ALA A 22 -5.48 -17.25 13.24
C ALA A 22 -6.51 -16.58 14.16
N ILE A 23 -6.79 -15.31 13.91
CA ILE A 23 -7.87 -14.60 14.58
C ILE A 23 -9.18 -15.09 13.97
N THR A 24 -10.00 -15.73 14.79
CA THR A 24 -11.30 -16.30 14.38
C THR A 24 -12.40 -15.78 15.28
N GLY A 25 -13.63 -15.76 14.80
CA GLY A 25 -14.80 -15.25 15.53
C GLY A 25 -14.93 -13.73 15.48
N SER A 26 -15.92 -13.20 16.19
CA SER A 26 -16.22 -11.76 16.28
C SER A 26 -16.18 -11.00 14.94
N GLY A 27 -16.62 -11.66 13.85
CA GLY A 27 -16.63 -11.09 12.52
C GLY A 27 -15.26 -10.92 11.84
N ALA A 28 -14.21 -11.55 12.36
CA ALA A 28 -12.87 -11.45 11.81
C ALA A 28 -12.83 -11.80 10.31
N PRO A 29 -12.04 -11.06 9.51
CA PRO A 29 -11.85 -11.37 8.09
C PRO A 29 -11.21 -12.75 7.90
N VAL A 30 -11.77 -13.54 6.97
CA VAL A 30 -11.23 -14.85 6.63
C VAL A 30 -10.28 -14.82 5.45
N THR A 31 -10.36 -13.73 4.67
CA THR A 31 -9.47 -13.47 3.53
C THR A 31 -9.22 -11.99 3.38
N HIS A 32 -8.01 -11.61 3.02
CA HIS A 32 -7.65 -10.23 2.71
C HIS A 32 -6.39 -10.18 1.85
N ASN A 33 -6.19 -9.05 1.15
CA ASN A 33 -4.99 -8.83 0.33
C ASN A 33 -3.90 -8.07 1.09
N LYS A 34 -4.27 -7.03 1.85
CA LYS A 34 -3.32 -6.19 2.62
C LYS A 34 -3.79 -6.01 4.05
N LEU A 35 -2.82 -5.88 4.94
CA LEU A 35 -3.02 -5.56 6.36
C LEU A 35 -2.25 -4.28 6.69
N LEU A 36 -2.87 -3.37 7.43
CA LEU A 36 -2.23 -2.19 7.98
C LEU A 36 -2.69 -2.00 9.42
N ILE A 37 -1.74 -1.70 10.31
CA ILE A 37 -2.01 -1.33 11.68
C ILE A 37 -1.72 0.17 11.78
N SER A 38 -2.75 0.96 12.10
CA SER A 38 -2.57 2.38 12.35
C SER A 38 -2.20 2.59 13.81
N ASP A 39 -0.98 3.00 14.05
CA ASP A 39 -0.45 3.34 15.38
C ASP A 39 -1.04 4.65 15.91
N THR A 40 -1.35 5.61 15.03
CA THR A 40 -1.94 6.90 15.40
C THR A 40 -3.40 6.79 15.81
N SER A 41 -4.21 6.02 15.10
CA SER A 41 -5.64 5.84 15.35
C SER A 41 -5.99 4.56 16.12
N ARG A 42 -5.04 3.65 16.26
CA ARG A 42 -5.17 2.36 16.97
C ARG A 42 -6.26 1.45 16.42
N PHE A 43 -6.35 1.40 15.09
CA PHE A 43 -7.18 0.47 14.34
C PHE A 43 -6.34 -0.54 13.58
N VAL A 44 -6.90 -1.71 13.36
CA VAL A 44 -6.37 -2.68 12.40
C VAL A 44 -7.24 -2.67 11.16
N PHE A 45 -6.63 -2.50 10.00
CA PHE A 45 -7.29 -2.45 8.71
C PHE A 45 -6.92 -3.66 7.86
N VAL A 46 -7.88 -4.12 7.09
CA VAL A 46 -7.67 -5.03 5.96
C VAL A 46 -8.26 -4.45 4.69
N PHE A 47 -7.56 -4.66 3.59
CA PHE A 47 -7.90 -4.11 2.29
C PHE A 47 -8.00 -5.24 1.26
N GLY A 48 -9.01 -5.16 0.39
CA GLY A 48 -9.38 -6.26 -0.48
C GLY A 48 -9.73 -7.47 0.37
N THR A 49 -10.93 -7.52 0.91
CA THR A 49 -11.33 -8.49 1.93
C THR A 49 -12.76 -8.98 1.71
N ASN A 50 -13.18 -9.98 2.46
CA ASN A 50 -14.58 -10.43 2.48
C ASN A 50 -15.47 -9.49 3.28
N ALA A 51 -16.73 -9.37 2.89
CA ALA A 51 -17.75 -8.67 3.67
C ALA A 51 -18.02 -9.39 5.01
N TYR A 52 -18.61 -8.67 5.96
CA TYR A 52 -19.07 -9.28 7.21
C TYR A 52 -20.12 -10.36 6.93
N GLY A 53 -19.91 -11.55 7.46
CA GLY A 53 -20.82 -12.68 7.25
C GLY A 53 -20.64 -13.41 5.90
N ASP A 54 -19.70 -12.98 5.07
CA ASP A 54 -19.35 -13.61 3.79
C ASP A 54 -17.93 -14.17 3.82
N THR A 55 -17.58 -14.97 2.81
CA THR A 55 -16.24 -15.53 2.60
C THR A 55 -15.61 -15.11 1.28
N ALA A 56 -16.41 -14.54 0.37
CA ALA A 56 -15.95 -14.11 -0.94
C ALA A 56 -15.10 -12.83 -0.84
N LEU A 57 -13.93 -12.82 -1.47
CA LEU A 57 -13.06 -11.66 -1.53
C LEU A 57 -13.66 -10.57 -2.43
N ASP A 58 -13.86 -9.37 -1.89
CA ASP A 58 -14.08 -8.15 -2.68
C ASP A 58 -12.77 -7.34 -2.72
N PRO A 59 -12.12 -7.21 -3.88
CA PRO A 59 -10.83 -6.53 -3.99
C PRO A 59 -10.87 -5.03 -3.69
N MET A 60 -12.08 -4.43 -3.59
CA MET A 60 -12.28 -3.00 -3.31
C MET A 60 -12.81 -2.72 -1.91
N LEU A 61 -13.08 -3.76 -1.12
CA LEU A 61 -13.62 -3.62 0.23
C LEU A 61 -12.50 -3.37 1.24
N ILE A 62 -12.71 -2.41 2.13
CA ILE A 62 -11.90 -2.12 3.29
C ILE A 62 -12.71 -2.48 4.53
N ARG A 63 -12.09 -3.16 5.49
CA ARG A 63 -12.69 -3.38 6.81
C ARG A 63 -11.70 -2.98 7.90
N TRP A 64 -12.20 -2.57 9.03
CA TRP A 64 -11.39 -2.24 10.20
C TRP A 64 -11.98 -2.83 11.47
N SER A 65 -11.10 -3.14 12.40
CA SER A 65 -11.48 -3.61 13.74
C SER A 65 -12.14 -2.51 14.57
N SER A 66 -12.71 -2.84 15.69
CA SER A 66 -12.99 -1.85 16.72
C SER A 66 -11.68 -1.22 17.23
N GLN A 67 -11.73 0.05 17.64
CA GLN A 67 -10.56 0.78 18.11
C GLN A 67 -9.92 0.08 19.32
N GLU A 68 -8.58 0.10 19.38
CA GLU A 68 -7.77 -0.52 20.44
C GLU A 68 -7.92 -2.05 20.58
N THR A 69 -8.61 -2.71 19.66
CA THR A 69 -8.72 -4.16 19.63
C THR A 69 -8.45 -4.71 18.23
N PHE A 70 -7.87 -5.87 18.16
CA PHE A 70 -7.62 -6.58 16.90
C PHE A 70 -8.52 -7.82 16.73
N THR A 71 -9.39 -8.08 17.70
CA THR A 71 -10.24 -9.27 17.74
C THR A 71 -11.71 -8.98 17.47
N ASP A 72 -12.16 -7.72 17.62
CA ASP A 72 -13.56 -7.34 17.38
C ASP A 72 -13.72 -6.67 16.01
N TRP A 73 -14.38 -7.37 15.10
CA TRP A 73 -14.62 -6.97 13.71
C TRP A 73 -16.12 -6.93 13.36
N THR A 74 -16.98 -7.17 14.34
CA THR A 74 -18.43 -7.15 14.15
C THR A 74 -18.93 -5.73 14.13
N PRO A 75 -19.52 -5.22 13.03
CA PRO A 75 -20.05 -3.87 12.99
C PRO A 75 -21.30 -3.76 13.88
N LEU A 76 -21.20 -2.99 14.95
CA LEU A 76 -22.29 -2.73 15.89
C LEU A 76 -22.43 -1.21 16.12
N ALA A 77 -23.63 -0.75 16.49
CA ALA A 77 -23.85 0.65 16.86
C ALA A 77 -23.06 1.07 18.13
N THR A 78 -22.60 0.09 18.92
CA THR A 78 -21.90 0.30 20.20
C THR A 78 -20.38 0.22 20.10
N ASN A 79 -19.83 -0.13 18.94
CA ASN A 79 -18.38 -0.20 18.71
C ASN A 79 -17.99 0.62 17.47
N SER A 80 -16.70 0.64 17.15
CA SER A 80 -16.15 1.39 16.02
C SER A 80 -15.72 0.52 14.84
N ALA A 81 -15.98 -0.80 14.88
CA ALA A 81 -15.71 -1.70 13.75
C ALA A 81 -16.62 -1.37 12.57
N GLY A 82 -16.07 -1.46 11.36
CA GLY A 82 -16.85 -1.12 10.18
C GLY A 82 -16.21 -1.56 8.87
N SER A 83 -16.84 -1.12 7.79
CA SER A 83 -16.37 -1.38 6.44
C SER A 83 -16.75 -0.27 5.47
N LEU A 84 -15.98 -0.14 4.42
CA LEU A 84 -16.19 0.80 3.33
C LEU A 84 -15.75 0.15 2.02
N ARG A 85 -16.56 0.26 0.98
CA ARG A 85 -16.18 -0.17 -0.37
C ARG A 85 -15.82 1.04 -1.22
N LEU A 86 -14.62 1.01 -1.83
CA LEU A 86 -14.20 2.05 -2.76
C LEU A 86 -15.01 1.93 -4.07
N SER A 87 -15.33 3.08 -4.65
CA SER A 87 -16.25 3.17 -5.81
C SER A 87 -15.53 3.15 -7.17
N ARG A 88 -14.23 3.46 -7.21
CA ARG A 88 -13.45 3.55 -8.46
C ARG A 88 -12.18 2.72 -8.38
N GLY A 89 -11.88 2.03 -9.47
CA GLY A 89 -10.84 1.02 -9.58
C GLY A 89 -11.40 -0.39 -9.59
N SER A 90 -10.54 -1.37 -9.77
CA SER A 90 -10.89 -2.79 -9.76
C SER A 90 -10.29 -3.57 -8.59
N ALA A 91 -9.14 -3.12 -8.08
CA ALA A 91 -8.48 -3.73 -6.94
C ALA A 91 -7.63 -2.72 -6.16
N ILE A 92 -7.54 -2.88 -4.85
CA ILE A 92 -6.60 -2.14 -3.99
C ILE A 92 -5.23 -2.79 -4.14
N ILE A 93 -4.24 -1.98 -4.59
CA ILE A 93 -2.88 -2.44 -4.89
C ILE A 93 -1.91 -2.11 -3.77
N ALA A 94 -1.94 -0.87 -3.26
CA ALA A 94 -1.02 -0.41 -2.23
C ALA A 94 -1.74 0.41 -1.16
N VAL A 95 -1.21 0.39 0.04
CA VAL A 95 -1.68 1.20 1.17
C VAL A 95 -0.49 1.75 1.94
N LYS A 96 -0.58 2.99 2.40
CA LYS A 96 0.48 3.62 3.19
C LYS A 96 -0.12 4.54 4.25
N GLN A 97 0.30 4.39 5.49
CA GLN A 97 -0.02 5.34 6.54
C GLN A 97 0.76 6.64 6.31
N SER A 98 0.06 7.76 6.32
CA SER A 98 0.63 9.10 6.45
C SER A 98 0.38 9.64 7.87
N ARG A 99 0.67 10.91 8.13
CA ARG A 99 0.51 11.49 9.47
C ARG A 99 -0.96 11.54 9.94
N GLN A 100 -1.89 11.85 9.03
CA GLN A 100 -3.30 12.12 9.39
C GLN A 100 -4.30 11.27 8.61
N GLU A 101 -3.84 10.52 7.62
CA GLU A 101 -4.67 9.75 6.70
C GLU A 101 -3.99 8.44 6.31
N ILE A 102 -4.76 7.52 5.80
CA ILE A 102 -4.26 6.33 5.14
C ILE A 102 -4.46 6.51 3.64
N LEU A 103 -3.39 6.50 2.89
CA LEU A 103 -3.43 6.56 1.44
C LEU A 103 -3.66 5.17 0.88
N VAL A 104 -4.66 5.05 -0.01
CA VAL A 104 -5.09 3.78 -0.60
C VAL A 104 -5.07 3.90 -2.11
N TRP A 105 -4.12 3.20 -2.75
CA TRP A 105 -4.01 3.13 -4.20
C TRP A 105 -4.82 1.95 -4.72
N THR A 106 -5.68 2.24 -5.67
CA THR A 106 -6.23 1.20 -6.54
C THR A 106 -5.36 1.09 -7.81
N ASP A 107 -5.76 0.25 -8.72
CA ASP A 107 -5.12 0.14 -10.04
C ASP A 107 -5.14 1.43 -10.87
N THR A 108 -6.10 2.35 -10.61
CA THR A 108 -6.30 3.57 -11.42
C THR A 108 -6.51 4.85 -10.63
N THR A 109 -6.64 4.78 -9.29
CA THR A 109 -7.00 5.92 -8.45
C THR A 109 -6.26 5.92 -7.12
N LEU A 110 -6.21 7.10 -6.48
CA LEU A 110 -5.75 7.28 -5.10
C LEU A 110 -6.89 7.81 -4.23
N TYR A 111 -7.10 7.17 -3.09
CA TYR A 111 -8.01 7.63 -2.04
C TYR A 111 -7.24 8.04 -0.79
N SER A 112 -7.75 9.07 -0.13
CA SER A 112 -7.43 9.43 1.25
C SER A 112 -8.49 8.86 2.18
N LEU A 113 -8.12 7.98 3.09
CA LEU A 113 -8.97 7.41 4.11
C LEU A 113 -8.71 8.13 5.42
N GLN A 114 -9.74 8.78 5.98
CA GLN A 114 -9.65 9.62 7.18
C GLN A 114 -10.67 9.20 8.23
N PHE A 115 -10.30 9.33 9.50
CA PHE A 115 -11.20 9.08 10.60
C PHE A 115 -12.13 10.27 10.80
N LEU A 116 -13.43 10.05 10.63
CA LEU A 116 -14.48 11.07 10.75
C LEU A 116 -15.03 11.18 12.17
N GLY A 117 -14.71 10.21 13.02
CA GLY A 117 -15.17 10.15 14.39
C GLY A 117 -16.61 9.63 14.54
N GLY A 118 -16.99 9.33 15.79
CA GLY A 118 -18.33 8.88 16.16
C GLY A 118 -18.81 7.67 15.36
N SER A 119 -20.10 7.66 15.05
CA SER A 119 -20.74 6.59 14.27
C SER A 119 -20.41 6.61 12.76
N ALA A 120 -19.81 7.69 12.26
CA ALA A 120 -19.37 7.80 10.87
C ALA A 120 -18.12 6.94 10.58
N GLY A 121 -17.31 6.66 11.63
CA GLY A 121 -16.11 5.83 11.52
C GLY A 121 -15.08 6.40 10.56
N TRP A 122 -14.80 5.70 9.46
CA TRP A 122 -13.82 6.09 8.45
C TRP A 122 -14.51 6.44 7.12
N GLY A 123 -14.03 7.50 6.49
CA GLY A 123 -14.47 7.93 5.17
C GLY A 123 -13.33 7.96 4.18
N ALA A 124 -13.61 7.66 2.91
CA ALA A 124 -12.65 7.71 1.83
C ALA A 124 -12.99 8.84 0.85
N THR A 125 -12.02 9.68 0.57
CA THR A 125 -12.11 10.78 -0.41
C THR A 125 -11.21 10.47 -1.59
N LEU A 126 -11.71 10.58 -2.80
CA LEU A 126 -10.93 10.42 -4.02
C LEU A 126 -10.02 11.65 -4.20
N VAL A 127 -8.71 11.44 -4.24
CA VAL A 127 -7.69 12.50 -4.32
C VAL A 127 -6.82 12.41 -5.57
N GLY A 128 -6.96 11.36 -6.36
CA GLY A 128 -6.27 11.21 -7.64
C GLY A 128 -6.98 10.24 -8.57
N GLU A 129 -7.13 10.63 -9.84
CA GLU A 129 -7.67 9.80 -10.91
C GLU A 129 -6.66 9.64 -12.05
N ASN A 130 -6.84 8.61 -12.87
CA ASN A 130 -5.96 8.30 -14.00
C ASN A 130 -4.48 8.20 -13.60
N ILE A 131 -4.24 7.62 -12.45
CA ILE A 131 -2.92 7.31 -11.92
C ILE A 131 -2.73 5.80 -11.91
N SER A 132 -1.48 5.37 -11.89
CA SER A 132 -1.15 3.97 -11.68
C SER A 132 -0.15 3.85 -10.53
N VAL A 133 -0.10 2.70 -9.92
CA VAL A 133 0.93 2.28 -8.97
C VAL A 133 1.54 0.99 -9.48
N ALA A 134 2.86 0.89 -9.51
CA ALA A 134 3.53 -0.29 -10.06
C ALA A 134 3.30 -1.51 -9.17
N SER A 135 3.54 -1.40 -7.89
CA SER A 135 3.43 -2.51 -6.94
C SER A 135 2.94 -2.04 -5.57
N THR A 136 2.69 -2.99 -4.70
CA THR A 136 2.42 -2.74 -3.28
C THR A 136 3.55 -1.97 -2.57
N ASN A 137 4.80 -2.25 -2.95
CA ASN A 137 5.98 -1.72 -2.30
C ASN A 137 6.61 -0.55 -3.06
N SER A 138 6.02 -0.09 -4.16
CA SER A 138 6.54 1.01 -4.97
C SER A 138 6.29 2.41 -4.39
N VAL A 139 5.68 2.48 -3.20
CA VAL A 139 5.32 3.73 -2.51
C VAL A 139 6.25 3.98 -1.34
N ALA A 140 6.88 5.15 -1.31
CA ALA A 140 7.63 5.67 -0.16
C ALA A 140 6.96 6.92 0.40
N TYR A 141 7.10 7.13 1.71
CA TYR A 141 6.62 8.32 2.40
C TYR A 141 7.80 9.01 3.07
N ALA A 142 8.05 10.27 2.71
CA ALA A 142 9.13 11.07 3.27
C ALA A 142 8.72 12.55 3.30
N ASN A 143 9.20 13.28 4.31
CA ASN A 143 9.00 14.72 4.46
C ASN A 143 7.53 15.21 4.27
N GLY A 144 6.57 14.41 4.75
CA GLY A 144 5.15 14.76 4.65
C GLY A 144 4.51 14.47 3.29
N ALA A 145 5.23 13.89 2.34
CA ALA A 145 4.78 13.55 1.00
C ALA A 145 4.85 12.04 0.74
N ALA A 146 3.91 11.53 -0.04
CA ALA A 146 4.03 10.21 -0.64
C ALA A 146 4.59 10.33 -2.05
N PHE A 147 5.55 9.45 -2.38
CA PHE A 147 6.16 9.35 -3.70
C PHE A 147 6.00 7.91 -4.19
N TRP A 148 5.65 7.73 -5.46
CA TRP A 148 5.53 6.37 -6.00
C TRP A 148 5.87 6.28 -7.48
N MET A 149 6.34 5.11 -7.84
CA MET A 149 6.51 4.71 -9.22
C MET A 149 5.20 4.11 -9.73
N GLY A 150 4.66 4.68 -10.79
CA GLY A 150 3.58 4.10 -11.55
C GLY A 150 4.10 3.19 -12.66
N ARG A 151 3.25 2.84 -13.62
CA ARG A 151 3.64 1.99 -14.76
C ARG A 151 4.36 2.74 -15.87
N GLU A 152 4.17 4.07 -15.95
CA GLU A 152 4.73 4.91 -17.02
C GLU A 152 5.29 6.24 -16.51
N LYS A 153 5.07 6.58 -15.24
CA LYS A 153 5.40 7.87 -14.65
C LYS A 153 5.68 7.71 -13.16
N PHE A 154 6.35 8.71 -12.62
CA PHE A 154 6.45 8.93 -11.18
C PHE A 154 5.42 9.94 -10.72
N TYR A 155 4.98 9.81 -9.49
CA TYR A 155 3.96 10.66 -8.89
C TYR A 155 4.34 11.08 -7.48
N SER A 156 3.77 12.19 -7.03
CA SER A 156 3.81 12.64 -5.66
C SER A 156 2.44 13.06 -5.16
N TYR A 157 2.27 13.02 -3.84
CA TYR A 157 1.06 13.48 -3.14
C TYR A 157 1.46 14.26 -1.89
N THR A 158 1.01 15.52 -1.84
CA THR A 158 1.17 16.45 -0.71
C THR A 158 -0.17 17.12 -0.38
N GLY A 159 -1.26 16.35 -0.35
CA GLY A 159 -2.64 16.86 -0.32
C GLY A 159 -3.28 16.93 -1.71
N GLN A 160 -2.47 16.96 -2.77
CA GLN A 160 -2.90 16.84 -4.17
C GLN A 160 -1.97 15.88 -4.91
N THR A 161 -2.54 15.07 -5.78
CA THR A 161 -1.80 14.17 -6.65
C THR A 161 -1.19 14.93 -7.83
N GLN A 162 0.11 14.76 -8.03
CA GLN A 162 0.85 15.39 -9.12
C GLN A 162 1.73 14.36 -9.83
N THR A 163 1.90 14.53 -11.15
CA THR A 163 2.96 13.83 -11.87
C THR A 163 4.29 14.46 -11.51
N LEU A 164 5.24 13.63 -11.08
CA LEU A 164 6.59 14.08 -10.75
C LEU A 164 7.40 14.17 -12.06
N PRO A 165 7.88 15.35 -12.45
CA PRO A 165 8.72 15.49 -13.64
C PRO A 165 10.00 14.66 -13.51
N CYS A 166 10.35 13.92 -14.56
CA CYS A 166 11.53 13.06 -14.54
C CYS A 166 12.22 13.09 -15.91
N ASP A 167 13.42 13.64 -15.95
CA ASP A 167 14.25 13.70 -17.17
C ASP A 167 14.69 12.29 -17.62
N LEU A 168 14.75 11.34 -16.69
CA LEU A 168 15.09 9.96 -16.95
C LEU A 168 13.89 9.08 -17.34
N ARG A 169 12.70 9.68 -17.53
CA ARG A 169 11.47 8.91 -17.77
C ARG A 169 11.60 7.93 -18.93
N SER A 170 12.11 8.40 -20.07
CA SER A 170 12.27 7.55 -21.25
C SER A 170 13.29 6.44 -21.04
N TYR A 171 14.35 6.71 -20.27
CA TYR A 171 15.36 5.71 -19.93
C TYR A 171 14.78 4.62 -19.01
N VAL A 172 14.07 5.01 -17.95
CA VAL A 172 13.51 4.05 -16.98
C VAL A 172 12.37 3.25 -17.60
N PHE A 173 11.34 3.93 -18.14
CA PHE A 173 10.13 3.26 -18.61
C PHE A 173 10.27 2.69 -20.03
N GLY A 174 11.27 3.10 -20.81
CA GLY A 174 11.61 2.48 -22.08
C GLY A 174 12.35 1.15 -21.98
N ASN A 175 12.88 0.86 -20.79
CA ASN A 175 13.59 -0.39 -20.49
C ASN A 175 12.98 -1.12 -19.26
N PHE A 176 11.79 -0.75 -18.85
CA PHE A 176 11.09 -1.35 -17.72
C PHE A 176 10.40 -2.65 -18.13
N ASN A 177 10.74 -3.75 -17.46
CA ASN A 177 10.06 -5.03 -17.69
C ASN A 177 8.64 -4.97 -17.14
N THR A 178 7.67 -4.78 -18.04
CA THR A 178 6.26 -4.61 -17.71
C THR A 178 5.59 -5.87 -17.18
N PHE A 179 6.19 -7.05 -17.35
CA PHE A 179 5.70 -8.29 -16.76
C PHE A 179 6.07 -8.43 -15.28
N GLU A 180 7.16 -7.74 -14.86
CA GLU A 180 7.72 -7.82 -13.51
C GLU A 180 7.46 -6.56 -12.67
N TYR A 181 6.50 -5.74 -13.03
CA TYR A 181 6.18 -4.50 -12.30
C TYR A 181 5.88 -4.72 -10.81
N GLN A 182 5.40 -5.92 -10.44
CA GLN A 182 5.12 -6.26 -9.05
C GLN A 182 6.37 -6.36 -8.17
N GLN A 183 7.54 -6.53 -8.77
CA GLN A 183 8.82 -6.57 -8.06
C GLN A 183 9.41 -5.18 -7.77
N VAL A 184 8.79 -4.11 -8.25
CA VAL A 184 9.22 -2.76 -7.91
C VAL A 184 9.08 -2.53 -6.41
N PHE A 185 10.12 -2.04 -5.78
CA PHE A 185 10.05 -1.59 -4.40
C PHE A 185 10.74 -0.26 -4.21
N ALA A 186 10.27 0.51 -3.23
CA ALA A 186 10.75 1.83 -2.90
C ALA A 186 11.34 1.86 -1.49
N GLY A 187 12.35 2.68 -1.31
CA GLY A 187 12.92 3.03 -0.01
C GLY A 187 13.17 4.53 0.09
N ASN A 188 13.15 5.07 1.29
CA ASN A 188 13.56 6.44 1.55
C ASN A 188 14.92 6.47 2.25
N ASN A 189 15.73 7.43 1.89
CA ASN A 189 17.00 7.77 2.55
C ASN A 189 16.90 9.21 3.04
N GLU A 190 16.31 9.36 4.22
CA GLU A 190 16.01 10.69 4.79
C GLU A 190 17.26 11.55 5.01
N ARG A 191 18.41 10.91 5.26
CA ARG A 191 19.68 11.63 5.46
C ARG A 191 20.11 12.42 4.23
N PHE A 192 19.78 11.93 3.04
CA PHE A 192 20.15 12.53 1.76
C PHE A 192 18.94 13.10 1.00
N ASN A 193 17.75 13.08 1.60
CA ASN A 193 16.50 13.54 0.99
C ASN A 193 16.16 12.80 -0.31
N GLU A 194 16.35 11.49 -0.30
CA GLU A 194 16.24 10.66 -1.49
C GLU A 194 15.11 9.62 -1.35
N ILE A 195 14.44 9.38 -2.48
CA ILE A 195 13.58 8.23 -2.69
C ILE A 195 14.24 7.34 -3.73
N TRP A 196 14.36 6.07 -3.42
CA TRP A 196 14.92 5.05 -4.27
C TRP A 196 13.85 4.12 -4.76
N TRP A 197 13.84 3.81 -6.06
CA TRP A 197 13.03 2.73 -6.64
C TRP A 197 13.95 1.73 -7.31
N PHE A 198 13.75 0.48 -6.96
CA PHE A 198 14.44 -0.66 -7.57
C PHE A 198 13.46 -1.37 -8.47
N TYR A 199 13.89 -1.74 -9.67
CA TYR A 199 13.02 -2.33 -10.68
C TYR A 199 13.75 -3.34 -11.54
N VAL A 200 12.98 -4.21 -12.21
CA VAL A 200 13.48 -5.16 -13.21
C VAL A 200 13.49 -4.49 -14.57
N SER A 201 14.62 -4.48 -15.24
CA SER A 201 14.74 -4.01 -16.63
C SER A 201 14.57 -5.16 -17.62
N GLU A 202 14.32 -4.81 -18.89
CA GLU A 202 14.29 -5.78 -20.00
C GLU A 202 15.67 -6.41 -20.25
N ASP A 203 16.75 -5.75 -19.84
CA ASP A 203 18.12 -6.25 -19.93
C ASP A 203 18.52 -7.22 -18.80
N SER A 204 17.54 -7.67 -17.99
CA SER A 204 17.86 -8.62 -16.91
C SER A 204 18.44 -9.91 -17.49
N ASP A 205 19.65 -10.29 -17.05
CA ASP A 205 20.36 -11.49 -17.52
C ASP A 205 19.63 -12.80 -17.20
N ASN A 206 18.73 -12.77 -16.21
CA ASN A 206 17.94 -13.93 -15.82
C ASN A 206 16.53 -13.86 -16.41
N ILE A 207 16.36 -14.47 -17.58
CA ILE A 207 15.07 -14.52 -18.28
C ILE A 207 14.05 -15.41 -17.55
N THR A 208 14.51 -16.41 -16.79
CA THR A 208 13.65 -17.40 -16.13
C THR A 208 13.15 -16.94 -14.75
N ASP A 209 13.94 -16.13 -14.05
CA ASP A 209 13.61 -15.59 -12.73
C ASP A 209 14.21 -14.18 -12.63
N PRO A 210 13.64 -13.20 -13.32
CA PRO A 210 14.18 -11.85 -13.36
C PRO A 210 14.00 -11.20 -11.99
N ILE A 211 15.07 -10.60 -11.47
CA ILE A 211 15.06 -9.83 -10.21
C ILE A 211 15.46 -8.38 -10.48
N ALA A 212 15.14 -7.49 -9.54
CA ALA A 212 15.52 -6.09 -9.66
C ALA A 212 17.01 -5.95 -9.90
N ASN A 213 17.38 -5.30 -11.01
CA ASN A 213 18.77 -5.14 -11.49
C ASN A 213 19.12 -3.67 -11.73
N LYS A 214 18.13 -2.77 -11.68
CA LYS A 214 18.34 -1.32 -11.83
C LYS A 214 17.65 -0.55 -10.72
N TYR A 215 18.16 0.64 -10.49
CA TYR A 215 17.54 1.59 -9.58
C TYR A 215 17.49 3.00 -10.18
N VAL A 216 16.53 3.76 -9.69
CA VAL A 216 16.41 5.20 -9.93
C VAL A 216 16.19 5.91 -8.61
N ILE A 217 16.83 7.06 -8.44
CA ILE A 217 16.80 7.87 -7.22
C ILE A 217 16.23 9.23 -7.57
N TYR A 218 15.37 9.72 -6.72
CA TYR A 218 14.89 11.11 -6.76
C TYR A 218 15.28 11.82 -5.47
N ASN A 219 16.11 12.85 -5.59
CA ASN A 219 16.35 13.78 -4.50
C ASN A 219 15.22 14.82 -4.48
N TYR A 220 14.37 14.73 -3.45
CA TYR A 220 13.16 15.56 -3.37
C TYR A 220 13.43 16.98 -2.86
N GLN A 221 14.63 17.29 -2.37
CA GLN A 221 15.03 18.64 -1.99
C GLN A 221 15.56 19.42 -3.21
N ASP A 222 16.41 18.78 -4.00
CA ASP A 222 17.11 19.43 -5.11
C ASP A 222 16.40 19.20 -6.46
N ASN A 223 15.37 18.32 -6.49
CA ASN A 223 14.64 17.92 -7.70
C ASN A 223 15.56 17.30 -8.77
N ILE A 224 16.53 16.49 -8.35
CA ILE A 224 17.51 15.85 -9.23
C ILE A 224 17.26 14.34 -9.25
N TRP A 225 17.46 13.75 -10.44
CA TRP A 225 17.33 12.32 -10.67
C TRP A 225 18.68 11.67 -10.90
N TYR A 226 18.86 10.49 -10.34
CA TYR A 226 20.01 9.61 -10.54
C TYR A 226 19.53 8.21 -10.91
N TYR A 227 20.39 7.44 -11.55
CA TYR A 227 20.12 6.04 -11.88
C TYR A 227 21.39 5.22 -11.79
N GLY A 228 21.24 3.91 -11.74
CA GLY A 228 22.35 2.98 -11.77
C GLY A 228 21.91 1.53 -11.88
N ASP A 229 22.90 0.71 -12.03
CA ASP A 229 22.75 -0.74 -12.11
C ASP A 229 23.11 -1.36 -10.76
N MET A 230 22.44 -2.45 -10.41
CA MET A 230 22.81 -3.24 -9.24
C MET A 230 23.81 -4.31 -9.67
N GLU A 231 25.03 -4.19 -9.18
CA GLU A 231 26.01 -5.28 -9.32
C GLU A 231 25.55 -6.50 -8.49
N ARG A 232 25.68 -7.67 -9.08
CA ARG A 232 25.35 -8.96 -8.45
C ARG A 232 26.61 -9.63 -7.94
#